data_e56b1431481f6519333cc7a747ebe18b
#
_entry.id   e56b1431481f6519333cc7a747ebe18b
#
_cell.length_a   1.000
_cell.length_b   1.000
_cell.length_c   1.000
_cell.angle_alpha   90.00
_cell.angle_beta   90.00
_cell.angle_gamma   90.00
#
_symmetry.space_group_name_H-M   'P 1'
#
loop_
_entity.id
_entity.type
_entity.pdbx_description
1 polymer ?
#
loop_
_entity_poly.entity_id
_entity_poly.type
_entity_poly.pdbx_seq_one_letter_code
_entity_poly.pdbx_strand_id
1 'polypeptide(L)'
;VWRKKNTLIKFSDEEVEPEVYYCNDQAMALAASGKGRFVVTPDSPHSIAVPKNYFEAIKHDKRDEWKKAMDEEIKAHIKNGTYELVPLATVPAGRKPIGSTWTYAIKRDSEGKVTRYKARMCAQGFSQQEGFDYYATFANTVRFDTIRMALAYAAEMGYDLHTIDVRTAYLNSKIEEDIEIWMRQPRGYEQTGPNGEEMCCKMIKALYG
;
A
#
# COMPACT_ATOMS: atom_id res chain seq x y z
N VAL A 1 17.90 -26.76 9.46
CA VAL A 1 19.24 -26.12 9.38
C VAL A 1 19.06 -24.74 8.80
N TRP A 2 19.01 -23.72 9.65
CA TRP A 2 18.95 -22.34 9.23
C TRP A 2 20.30 -21.96 8.61
N ARG A 3 20.37 -21.77 7.30
CA ARG A 3 21.49 -21.09 6.68
C ARG A 3 21.28 -19.58 6.85
N LYS A 4 22.07 -19.03 7.76
CA LYS A 4 22.25 -17.61 8.01
C LYS A 4 22.61 -16.88 6.70
N LYS A 5 21.81 -15.89 6.29
CA LYS A 5 22.36 -14.64 5.82
C LYS A 5 21.96 -13.60 6.85
N ASN A 6 22.96 -13.26 7.64
CA ASN A 6 22.84 -12.57 8.89
C ASN A 6 22.99 -11.09 8.75
N THR A 7 22.34 -10.43 9.64
CA THR A 7 23.07 -9.52 10.51
C THR A 7 22.58 -9.77 11.93
N LEU A 8 23.42 -10.36 12.74
CA LEU A 8 23.29 -10.42 14.19
C LEU A 8 23.45 -9.00 14.71
N ILE A 9 22.40 -8.42 15.23
CA ILE A 9 22.49 -7.21 16.05
C ILE A 9 22.98 -7.68 17.42
N LYS A 10 24.27 -7.47 17.70
CA LYS A 10 24.82 -7.57 19.05
C LYS A 10 24.50 -6.26 19.76
N PHE A 11 23.70 -6.34 20.80
CA PHE A 11 23.63 -5.28 21.79
C PHE A 11 24.84 -5.44 22.70
N SER A 12 25.83 -4.54 22.65
CA SER A 12 26.85 -4.38 23.68
C SER A 12 26.56 -3.08 24.42
N ASP A 13 26.68 -3.14 25.75
CA ASP A 13 26.49 -1.98 26.64
C ASP A 13 27.69 -1.00 26.62
N GLU A 14 28.57 -1.09 25.63
CA GLU A 14 29.68 -0.16 25.46
C GLU A 14 29.23 1.04 24.60
N GLU A 15 29.64 2.23 25.00
CA GLU A 15 29.44 3.50 24.25
C GLU A 15 30.01 3.35 22.83
N VAL A 16 29.15 3.04 21.89
CA VAL A 16 29.47 2.99 20.47
C VAL A 16 29.16 4.36 19.89
N GLU A 17 30.12 4.92 19.17
CA GLU A 17 29.89 6.10 18.28
C GLU A 17 28.59 5.91 17.52
N PRO A 18 27.76 6.95 17.34
CA PRO A 18 26.44 6.81 16.74
C PRO A 18 26.60 6.33 15.29
N GLU A 19 26.29 5.05 15.07
CA GLU A 19 26.20 4.54 13.70
C GLU A 19 25.10 5.27 12.94
N VAL A 20 25.43 5.75 11.76
CA VAL A 20 24.49 6.41 10.85
C VAL A 20 23.61 5.34 10.21
N TYR A 21 22.38 5.22 10.66
CA TYR A 21 21.40 4.31 10.05
C TYR A 21 20.62 5.01 8.95
N TYR A 22 20.58 4.41 7.79
CA TYR A 22 19.74 4.87 6.68
C TYR A 22 18.29 4.45 6.94
N CYS A 23 17.38 5.42 6.83
CA CYS A 23 16.00 5.30 7.23
C CYS A 23 15.24 4.22 6.44
N ASN A 24 14.94 3.09 7.07
CA ASN A 24 13.87 2.18 6.69
C ASN A 24 12.84 2.17 7.82
N ASP A 25 11.72 1.46 7.65
CA ASP A 25 10.66 1.40 8.67
C ASP A 25 11.16 0.96 10.05
N GLN A 26 12.26 0.20 10.12
CA GLN A 26 12.90 -0.20 11.37
C GLN A 26 13.72 0.93 12.00
N ALA A 27 14.35 1.77 11.19
CA ALA A 27 15.09 2.93 11.66
C ALA A 27 14.15 4.01 12.25
N MET A 28 12.94 4.15 11.69
CA MET A 28 11.87 5.00 12.26
C MET A 28 11.44 4.50 13.66
N ALA A 29 11.33 3.21 13.85
CA ALA A 29 11.00 2.63 15.16
C ALA A 29 12.12 2.84 16.20
N LEU A 30 13.39 2.82 15.79
CA LEU A 30 14.56 3.11 16.63
C LEU A 30 14.64 4.61 16.98
N ALA A 31 14.30 5.50 16.05
CA ALA A 31 14.22 6.94 16.31
C ALA A 31 13.13 7.29 17.33
N ALA A 32 11.97 6.66 17.21
CA ALA A 32 10.87 6.82 18.16
C ALA A 32 11.25 6.36 19.59
N SER A 33 12.23 5.48 19.73
CA SER A 33 12.76 5.01 21.02
C SER A 33 13.83 5.94 21.63
N GLY A 34 14.20 7.02 20.97
CA GLY A 34 15.20 8.00 21.44
C GLY A 34 16.66 7.52 21.35
N LYS A 35 16.92 6.40 20.68
CA LYS A 35 18.24 5.76 20.61
C LYS A 35 19.02 6.03 19.33
N GLY A 36 18.69 7.07 18.55
CA GLY A 36 19.43 7.39 17.33
C GLY A 36 19.28 8.84 16.88
N ARG A 37 20.33 9.38 16.27
CA ARG A 37 20.34 10.70 15.61
C ARG A 37 20.36 10.49 14.11
N PHE A 38 19.34 10.99 13.40
CA PHE A 38 19.31 10.91 11.95
C PHE A 38 19.89 12.18 11.34
N VAL A 39 20.83 12.00 10.43
CA VAL A 39 21.31 13.07 9.57
C VAL A 39 20.86 12.72 8.15
N VAL A 40 19.88 13.46 7.64
CA VAL A 40 19.49 13.39 6.22
C VAL A 40 20.36 14.42 5.49
N THR A 41 21.31 13.93 4.69
CA THR A 41 22.08 14.80 3.79
C THR A 41 21.31 14.98 2.48
N PRO A 42 21.48 16.09 1.75
CA PRO A 42 20.86 16.31 0.44
C PRO A 42 21.13 15.18 -0.57
N ASP A 43 22.28 14.53 -0.46
CA ASP A 43 22.71 13.42 -1.33
C ASP A 43 22.34 12.03 -0.77
N SER A 44 21.65 11.98 0.36
CA SER A 44 21.18 10.72 0.93
C SER A 44 20.21 10.04 -0.03
N PRO A 45 20.25 8.69 -0.17
CA PRO A 45 19.25 7.93 -0.91
C PRO A 45 17.80 8.21 -0.45
N HIS A 46 17.65 8.77 0.76
CA HIS A 46 16.37 9.16 1.38
C HIS A 46 15.92 10.59 1.06
N SER A 47 16.70 11.36 0.31
CA SER A 47 16.37 12.75 -0.06
C SER A 47 15.20 12.87 -1.04
N ILE A 48 14.81 11.76 -1.70
CA ILE A 48 13.69 11.77 -2.63
C ILE A 48 12.38 11.81 -1.81
N ALA A 49 11.71 12.95 -1.83
CA ALA A 49 10.41 13.10 -1.20
C ALA A 49 9.37 12.18 -1.86
N VAL A 50 8.51 11.55 -1.06
CA VAL A 50 7.39 10.76 -1.58
C VAL A 50 6.19 11.67 -1.74
N PRO A 51 5.56 11.76 -2.93
CA PRO A 51 4.38 12.58 -3.13
C PRO A 51 3.22 12.14 -2.23
N LYS A 52 2.47 13.10 -1.70
CA LYS A 52 1.30 12.83 -0.85
C LYS A 52 0.01 12.67 -1.67
N ASN A 53 0.00 13.18 -2.89
CA ASN A 53 -1.17 13.18 -3.76
C ASN A 53 -0.75 13.25 -5.23
N TYR A 54 -1.75 13.12 -6.13
CA TYR A 54 -1.54 13.17 -7.58
C TYR A 54 -0.85 14.45 -8.05
N PHE A 55 -1.25 15.61 -7.52
CA PHE A 55 -0.71 16.90 -7.97
C PHE A 55 0.76 17.07 -7.59
N GLU A 56 1.16 16.55 -6.45
CA GLU A 56 2.58 16.50 -6.07
C GLU A 56 3.35 15.54 -6.97
N ALA A 57 2.79 14.37 -7.28
CA ALA A 57 3.44 13.38 -8.13
C ALA A 57 3.74 13.91 -9.53
N ILE A 58 2.81 14.61 -10.17
CA ILE A 58 3.01 15.16 -11.52
C ILE A 58 3.92 16.39 -11.57
N LYS A 59 4.13 17.08 -10.44
CA LYS A 59 5.05 18.21 -10.30
C LYS A 59 6.44 17.78 -9.78
N HIS A 60 6.59 16.52 -9.40
CA HIS A 60 7.81 15.99 -8.82
C HIS A 60 8.94 15.87 -9.84
N ASP A 61 10.21 16.00 -9.43
CA ASP A 61 11.38 15.81 -10.30
C ASP A 61 11.40 14.41 -10.93
N LYS A 62 10.85 13.42 -10.26
CA LYS A 62 10.68 12.03 -10.73
C LYS A 62 9.26 11.74 -11.24
N ARG A 63 8.60 12.72 -11.84
CA ARG A 63 7.22 12.61 -12.33
C ARG A 63 7.01 11.46 -13.32
N ASP A 64 7.99 11.21 -14.18
CA ASP A 64 7.87 10.17 -15.21
C ASP A 64 7.89 8.77 -14.58
N GLU A 65 8.68 8.58 -13.53
CA GLU A 65 8.71 7.34 -12.73
C GLU A 65 7.38 7.14 -11.97
N TRP A 66 6.84 8.20 -11.38
CA TRP A 66 5.54 8.15 -10.72
C TRP A 66 4.41 7.89 -11.70
N LYS A 67 4.45 8.53 -12.88
CA LYS A 67 3.47 8.27 -13.93
C LYS A 67 3.51 6.81 -14.38
N LYS A 68 4.69 6.27 -14.64
CA LYS A 68 4.88 4.86 -14.97
C LYS A 68 4.32 3.92 -13.90
N ALA A 69 4.56 4.24 -12.62
CA ALA A 69 4.02 3.45 -11.50
C ALA A 69 2.48 3.50 -11.44
N MET A 70 1.87 4.66 -11.70
CA MET A 70 0.41 4.79 -11.80
C MET A 70 -0.16 4.03 -13.01
N ASP A 71 0.49 4.12 -14.17
CA ASP A 71 0.09 3.38 -15.39
C ASP A 71 0.13 1.87 -15.17
N GLU A 72 1.15 1.37 -14.47
CA GLU A 72 1.26 -0.06 -14.09
C GLU A 72 0.09 -0.49 -13.19
N GLU A 73 -0.28 0.33 -12.22
CA GLU A 73 -1.38 0.06 -11.30
C GLU A 73 -2.73 0.03 -12.05
N ILE A 74 -3.02 1.02 -12.89
CA ILE A 74 -4.25 1.05 -13.70
C ILE A 74 -4.32 -0.17 -14.63
N LYS A 75 -3.22 -0.52 -15.30
CA LYS A 75 -3.16 -1.74 -16.14
C LYS A 75 -3.46 -3.00 -15.34
N ALA A 76 -2.97 -3.09 -14.10
CA ALA A 76 -3.24 -4.22 -13.23
C ALA A 76 -4.73 -4.29 -12.86
N HIS A 77 -5.38 -3.16 -12.54
CA HIS A 77 -6.81 -3.11 -12.26
C HIS A 77 -7.66 -3.52 -13.46
N ILE A 78 -7.35 -3.02 -14.65
CA ILE A 78 -8.04 -3.39 -15.90
C ILE A 78 -7.87 -4.90 -16.16
N LYS A 79 -6.64 -5.41 -16.08
CA LYS A 79 -6.34 -6.83 -16.29
C LYS A 79 -7.09 -7.74 -15.31
N ASN A 80 -7.23 -7.31 -14.07
CA ASN A 80 -7.90 -8.07 -13.02
C ASN A 80 -9.42 -7.92 -13.03
N GLY A 81 -9.98 -7.02 -13.86
CA GLY A 81 -11.41 -6.71 -13.84
C GLY A 81 -11.86 -6.22 -12.47
N THR A 82 -11.13 -5.26 -11.88
CA THR A 82 -11.39 -4.78 -10.52
C THR A 82 -12.66 -3.93 -10.46
N TYR A 83 -12.95 -3.20 -11.54
CA TYR A 83 -14.12 -2.34 -11.68
C TYR A 83 -14.57 -2.28 -13.13
N GLU A 84 -15.81 -1.84 -13.34
CA GLU A 84 -16.36 -1.43 -14.64
C GLU A 84 -16.60 0.07 -14.64
N LEU A 85 -16.38 0.71 -15.81
CA LEU A 85 -16.78 2.09 -16.01
C LEU A 85 -18.26 2.13 -16.39
N VAL A 86 -19.03 2.86 -15.61
CA VAL A 86 -20.47 3.05 -15.84
C VAL A 86 -20.80 4.54 -15.81
N PRO A 87 -21.85 4.99 -16.54
CA PRO A 87 -22.29 6.38 -16.43
C PRO A 87 -22.64 6.76 -15.00
N LEU A 88 -22.19 7.93 -14.55
CA LEU A 88 -22.49 8.41 -13.19
C LEU A 88 -24.00 8.47 -12.91
N ALA A 89 -24.80 8.70 -13.96
CA ALA A 89 -26.26 8.71 -13.88
C ALA A 89 -26.87 7.35 -13.49
N THR A 90 -26.12 6.24 -13.60
CA THR A 90 -26.61 4.91 -13.19
C THR A 90 -26.49 4.67 -11.69
N VAL A 91 -25.80 5.54 -10.97
CA VAL A 91 -25.68 5.47 -9.50
C VAL A 91 -27.09 5.72 -8.90
N PRO A 92 -27.59 4.83 -8.02
CA PRO A 92 -28.92 4.98 -7.44
C PRO A 92 -29.13 6.32 -6.72
N ALA A 93 -30.32 6.85 -6.79
CA ALA A 93 -30.66 8.09 -6.10
C ALA A 93 -30.38 7.99 -4.60
N GLY A 94 -29.71 9.02 -4.06
CA GLY A 94 -29.29 9.02 -2.64
C GLY A 94 -27.93 8.39 -2.37
N ARG A 95 -27.35 7.64 -3.33
CA ARG A 95 -25.97 7.12 -3.24
C ARG A 95 -24.99 8.10 -3.86
N LYS A 96 -23.79 8.14 -3.30
CA LYS A 96 -22.69 8.95 -3.83
C LYS A 96 -21.47 8.08 -4.04
N PRO A 97 -20.80 8.14 -5.20
CA PRO A 97 -19.54 7.43 -5.39
C PRO A 97 -18.52 7.89 -4.35
N ILE A 98 -17.88 6.93 -3.69
CA ILE A 98 -16.78 7.18 -2.76
C ILE A 98 -15.59 7.79 -3.50
N GLY A 99 -14.75 8.52 -2.78
CA GLY A 99 -13.55 9.10 -3.38
C GLY A 99 -12.50 8.03 -3.71
N SER A 100 -11.64 8.36 -4.65
CA SER A 100 -10.38 7.62 -4.89
C SER A 100 -9.18 8.50 -4.56
N THR A 101 -8.08 7.86 -4.15
CA THR A 101 -6.82 8.55 -3.89
C THR A 101 -5.64 7.72 -4.35
N TRP A 102 -4.52 8.41 -4.61
CA TRP A 102 -3.26 7.78 -4.89
C TRP A 102 -2.39 7.74 -3.65
N THR A 103 -1.79 6.59 -3.37
CA THR A 103 -0.72 6.43 -2.39
C THR A 103 0.56 6.02 -3.09
N TYR A 104 1.68 6.58 -2.62
CA TYR A 104 2.98 6.42 -3.25
C TYR A 104 3.99 5.83 -2.28
N ALA A 105 4.91 5.02 -2.80
CA ALA A 105 6.00 4.46 -2.01
C ALA A 105 7.24 4.25 -2.88
N ILE A 106 8.42 4.42 -2.28
CA ILE A 106 9.70 4.10 -2.91
C ILE A 106 10.19 2.79 -2.29
N LYS A 107 10.44 1.79 -3.12
CA LYS A 107 11.10 0.56 -2.72
C LYS A 107 12.60 0.71 -2.89
N ARG A 108 13.35 0.23 -1.90
CA ARG A 108 14.82 0.31 -1.86
C ARG A 108 15.37 -1.08 -1.56
N ASP A 109 16.61 -1.32 -1.98
CA ASP A 109 17.36 -2.51 -1.59
C ASP A 109 18.01 -2.36 -0.21
N SER A 110 18.80 -3.34 0.19
CA SER A 110 19.53 -3.35 1.47
C SER A 110 20.61 -2.26 1.56
N GLU A 111 21.02 -1.69 0.43
CA GLU A 111 22.01 -0.63 0.33
C GLU A 111 21.35 0.77 0.31
N GLY A 112 20.00 0.81 0.38
CA GLY A 112 19.24 2.06 0.34
C GLY A 112 19.01 2.61 -1.08
N LYS A 113 19.47 1.95 -2.13
CA LYS A 113 19.28 2.35 -3.52
C LYS A 113 17.83 2.12 -3.94
N VAL A 114 17.26 3.08 -4.67
CA VAL A 114 15.90 2.97 -5.20
C VAL A 114 15.82 1.85 -6.22
N THR A 115 14.98 0.87 -5.95
CA THR A 115 14.71 -0.27 -6.84
C THR A 115 13.42 -0.09 -7.62
N ARG A 116 12.40 0.57 -7.03
CA ARG A 116 11.10 0.74 -7.67
C ARG A 116 10.32 1.89 -7.06
N TYR A 117 9.68 2.67 -7.90
CA TYR A 117 8.58 3.57 -7.54
C TYR A 117 7.29 2.77 -7.57
N LYS A 118 6.44 2.95 -6.58
CA LYS A 118 5.16 2.25 -6.47
C LYS A 118 4.05 3.25 -6.22
N ALA A 119 3.00 3.17 -7.03
CA ALA A 119 1.73 3.85 -6.80
C ALA A 119 0.65 2.80 -6.51
N ARG A 120 -0.34 3.16 -5.69
CA ARG A 120 -1.54 2.37 -5.46
C ARG A 120 -2.75 3.26 -5.55
N MET A 121 -3.76 2.80 -6.26
CA MET A 121 -5.09 3.37 -6.23
C MET A 121 -5.83 2.83 -5.00
N CYS A 122 -6.27 3.73 -4.12
CA CYS A 122 -6.98 3.39 -2.90
C CYS A 122 -8.36 4.03 -2.90
N ALA A 123 -9.36 3.31 -2.40
CA ALA A 123 -10.66 3.88 -2.08
C ALA A 123 -10.56 4.75 -0.82
N GLN A 124 -11.34 5.82 -0.76
CA GLN A 124 -11.47 6.62 0.46
C GLN A 124 -12.53 6.00 1.36
N GLY A 125 -12.15 4.92 2.07
CA GLY A 125 -13.04 4.11 2.89
C GLY A 125 -13.78 4.88 3.97
N PHE A 126 -13.24 6.00 4.47
CA PHE A 126 -13.92 6.87 5.43
C PHE A 126 -15.23 7.49 4.91
N SER A 127 -15.46 7.47 3.60
CA SER A 127 -16.70 7.94 2.96
C SER A 127 -17.72 6.83 2.71
N GLN A 128 -17.40 5.59 3.04
CA GLN A 128 -18.32 4.44 2.96
C GLN A 128 -19.40 4.53 4.04
N GLN A 129 -20.60 4.02 3.70
CA GLN A 129 -21.75 4.00 4.60
C GLN A 129 -22.01 2.58 5.10
N GLU A 130 -22.03 2.42 6.43
CA GLU A 130 -22.38 1.15 7.06
C GLU A 130 -23.82 0.74 6.69
N GLY A 131 -24.01 -0.56 6.43
CA GLY A 131 -25.28 -1.12 6.00
C GLY A 131 -25.58 -0.98 4.51
N PHE A 132 -24.69 -0.31 3.73
CA PHE A 132 -24.81 -0.15 2.29
C PHE A 132 -23.52 -0.56 1.56
N ASP A 133 -22.40 0.01 1.97
CA ASP A 133 -21.09 -0.22 1.34
C ASP A 133 -20.28 -1.28 2.07
N TYR A 134 -20.65 -1.59 3.31
CA TYR A 134 -20.07 -2.67 4.12
C TYR A 134 -21.01 -3.04 5.30
N TYR A 135 -20.89 -4.29 5.77
CA TYR A 135 -21.60 -4.78 6.95
C TYR A 135 -20.65 -5.15 8.10
N ALA A 136 -19.36 -5.28 7.83
CA ALA A 136 -18.35 -5.60 8.83
C ALA A 136 -17.03 -4.84 8.57
N THR A 137 -16.47 -4.27 9.64
CA THR A 137 -15.24 -3.47 9.58
C THR A 137 -13.99 -4.23 10.03
N PHE A 138 -14.13 -5.46 10.53
CA PHE A 138 -13.02 -6.19 11.12
C PHE A 138 -12.42 -7.22 10.17
N ALA A 139 -11.18 -6.96 9.71
CA ALA A 139 -10.30 -8.01 9.25
C ALA A 139 -9.41 -8.43 10.44
N ASN A 140 -9.52 -9.69 10.85
CA ASN A 140 -8.68 -10.22 11.93
C ASN A 140 -7.23 -10.30 11.46
N THR A 141 -6.40 -9.38 11.95
CA THR A 141 -4.95 -9.50 11.83
C THR A 141 -4.39 -10.27 13.01
N VAL A 142 -3.53 -11.23 12.73
CA VAL A 142 -2.86 -12.02 13.77
C VAL A 142 -2.03 -11.08 14.66
N ARG A 143 -2.17 -11.20 15.98
CA ARG A 143 -1.35 -10.47 16.95
C ARG A 143 0.09 -10.98 16.90
N PHE A 144 1.03 -10.07 17.09
CA PHE A 144 2.46 -10.40 17.01
C PHE A 144 2.88 -11.48 18.02
N ASP A 145 2.25 -11.49 19.21
CA ASP A 145 2.50 -12.50 20.23
C ASP A 145 2.05 -13.90 19.79
N THR A 146 0.93 -14.01 19.07
CA THR A 146 0.47 -15.28 18.50
C THR A 146 1.45 -15.79 17.44
N ILE A 147 2.02 -14.91 16.61
CA ILE A 147 3.06 -15.29 15.64
C ILE A 147 4.28 -15.82 16.37
N ARG A 148 4.74 -15.13 17.42
CA ARG A 148 5.89 -15.57 18.24
C ARG A 148 5.64 -16.92 18.88
N MET A 149 4.45 -17.15 19.45
CA MET A 149 4.08 -18.44 20.02
C MET A 149 4.10 -19.55 18.98
N ALA A 150 3.51 -19.31 17.80
CA ALA A 150 3.50 -20.27 16.70
C ALA A 150 4.93 -20.62 16.23
N LEU A 151 5.81 -19.62 16.11
CA LEU A 151 7.22 -19.81 15.76
C LEU A 151 7.99 -20.62 16.83
N ALA A 152 7.77 -20.31 18.11
CA ALA A 152 8.41 -21.04 19.22
C ALA A 152 7.93 -22.50 19.24
N TYR A 153 6.63 -22.74 19.08
CA TYR A 153 6.07 -24.09 19.03
C TYR A 153 6.61 -24.89 17.83
N ALA A 154 6.67 -24.26 16.65
CA ALA A 154 7.23 -24.89 15.46
C ALA A 154 8.71 -25.26 15.65
N ALA A 155 9.49 -24.42 16.31
CA ALA A 155 10.89 -24.68 16.63
C ALA A 155 11.05 -25.84 17.60
N GLU A 156 10.21 -25.92 18.66
CA GLU A 156 10.20 -26.99 19.63
C GLU A 156 9.84 -28.34 19.00
N MET A 157 8.85 -28.32 18.10
CA MET A 157 8.38 -29.53 17.42
C MET A 157 9.19 -29.91 16.20
N GLY A 158 10.19 -29.12 15.81
CA GLY A 158 11.02 -29.36 14.64
C GLY A 158 10.29 -29.20 13.30
N TYR A 159 9.25 -28.36 13.26
CA TYR A 159 8.47 -28.12 12.03
C TYR A 159 9.19 -27.16 11.08
N ASP A 160 9.08 -27.44 9.79
CA ASP A 160 9.49 -26.51 8.75
C ASP A 160 8.49 -25.37 8.60
N LEU A 161 9.00 -24.16 8.42
CA LEU A 161 8.19 -22.95 8.24
C LEU A 161 8.30 -22.45 6.82
N HIS A 162 7.14 -22.19 6.21
CA HIS A 162 7.05 -21.61 4.88
C HIS A 162 6.34 -20.25 4.94
N THR A 163 6.90 -19.25 4.26
CA THR A 163 6.28 -17.94 4.10
C THR A 163 5.65 -17.85 2.72
N ILE A 164 4.38 -17.47 2.67
CA ILE A 164 3.63 -17.26 1.43
C ILE A 164 3.22 -15.79 1.37
N ASP A 165 3.51 -15.14 0.25
CA ASP A 165 3.02 -13.79 -0.07
C ASP A 165 2.05 -13.86 -1.25
N VAL A 166 0.81 -13.45 -1.03
CA VAL A 166 -0.22 -13.44 -2.07
C VAL A 166 -0.17 -12.11 -2.81
N ARG A 167 0.24 -12.14 -4.07
CA ARG A 167 0.23 -10.94 -4.91
C ARG A 167 -1.19 -10.42 -5.09
N THR A 168 -1.38 -9.12 -4.85
CA THR A 168 -2.67 -8.44 -5.03
C THR A 168 -3.83 -9.14 -4.29
N ALA A 169 -3.60 -9.62 -3.07
CA ALA A 169 -4.56 -10.43 -2.31
C ALA A 169 -5.98 -9.82 -2.29
N TYR A 170 -6.09 -8.53 -1.99
CA TYR A 170 -7.39 -7.82 -1.96
C TYR A 170 -8.10 -7.80 -3.32
N LEU A 171 -7.35 -7.66 -4.43
CA LEU A 171 -7.93 -7.64 -5.78
C LEU A 171 -8.42 -9.03 -6.25
N ASN A 172 -8.17 -10.07 -5.47
CA ASN A 172 -8.71 -11.41 -5.73
C ASN A 172 -10.05 -11.67 -5.02
N SER A 173 -10.40 -10.84 -4.02
CA SER A 173 -11.67 -10.95 -3.31
C SER A 173 -12.76 -10.23 -4.10
N LYS A 174 -13.81 -10.97 -4.49
CA LYS A 174 -15.03 -10.38 -5.04
C LYS A 174 -15.79 -9.66 -3.94
N ILE A 175 -16.46 -8.57 -4.31
CA ILE A 175 -17.46 -7.94 -3.46
C ILE A 175 -18.69 -8.86 -3.40
N GLU A 176 -19.34 -8.97 -2.25
CA GLU A 176 -20.56 -9.73 -2.06
C GLU A 176 -21.66 -9.23 -3.00
N GLU A 177 -22.51 -10.11 -3.50
CA GLU A 177 -23.48 -9.78 -4.56
C GLU A 177 -24.54 -8.76 -4.14
N ASP A 178 -24.79 -8.64 -2.84
CA ASP A 178 -25.71 -7.69 -2.23
C ASP A 178 -25.09 -6.31 -1.93
N ILE A 179 -23.77 -6.18 -2.13
CA ILE A 179 -23.03 -4.93 -1.92
C ILE A 179 -22.69 -4.32 -3.27
N GLU A 180 -23.15 -3.10 -3.50
CA GLU A 180 -22.75 -2.31 -4.67
C GLU A 180 -21.97 -1.08 -4.23
N ILE A 181 -20.73 -0.97 -4.72
CA ILE A 181 -19.85 0.15 -4.42
C ILE A 181 -19.54 0.90 -5.70
N TRP A 182 -19.79 2.21 -5.69
CA TRP A 182 -19.39 3.14 -6.74
C TRP A 182 -18.25 4.01 -6.23
N MET A 183 -17.25 4.19 -7.05
CA MET A 183 -16.08 5.01 -6.74
C MET A 183 -15.83 6.02 -7.86
N ARG A 184 -15.40 7.23 -7.51
CA ARG A 184 -14.92 8.20 -8.50
C ARG A 184 -13.68 7.67 -9.18
N GLN A 185 -13.55 7.93 -10.46
CA GLN A 185 -12.37 7.56 -11.22
C GLN A 185 -11.10 8.16 -10.59
N PRO A 186 -9.96 7.43 -10.66
CA PRO A 186 -8.70 7.93 -10.12
C PRO A 186 -8.24 9.18 -10.88
N ARG A 187 -7.79 10.17 -10.11
CA ARG A 187 -7.31 11.44 -10.66
C ARG A 187 -6.19 11.22 -11.68
N GLY A 188 -6.34 11.85 -12.86
CA GLY A 188 -5.43 11.76 -14.00
C GLY A 188 -5.70 10.58 -14.94
N TYR A 189 -6.75 9.80 -14.68
CA TYR A 189 -7.19 8.67 -15.49
C TYR A 189 -8.71 8.71 -15.74
N GLU A 190 -9.28 9.88 -15.57
CA GLU A 190 -10.71 10.09 -15.82
C GLU A 190 -11.01 9.90 -17.32
N GLN A 191 -12.03 9.11 -17.60
CA GLN A 191 -12.57 8.86 -18.92
C GLN A 191 -14.01 9.33 -18.98
N THR A 192 -14.41 9.85 -20.12
CA THR A 192 -15.81 10.17 -20.44
C THR A 192 -16.40 9.03 -21.26
N GLY A 193 -17.70 8.84 -21.18
CA GLY A 193 -18.40 7.89 -22.03
C GLY A 193 -18.52 8.34 -23.47
N PRO A 194 -19.06 7.49 -24.36
CA PRO A 194 -19.11 7.74 -25.80
C PRO A 194 -19.85 9.02 -26.19
N ASN A 195 -20.82 9.44 -25.38
CA ASN A 195 -21.61 10.65 -25.62
C ASN A 195 -21.12 11.86 -24.77
N GLY A 196 -19.92 11.74 -24.15
CA GLY A 196 -19.38 12.79 -23.30
C GLY A 196 -19.91 12.76 -21.86
N GLU A 197 -20.67 11.73 -21.47
CA GLU A 197 -21.19 11.59 -20.10
C GLU A 197 -20.08 11.33 -19.09
N GLU A 198 -20.29 11.82 -17.88
CA GLU A 198 -19.42 11.55 -16.74
C GLU A 198 -19.54 10.08 -16.32
N MET A 199 -18.40 9.44 -16.12
CA MET A 199 -18.31 8.03 -15.75
C MET A 199 -17.78 7.87 -14.32
N CYS A 200 -18.18 6.78 -13.68
CA CYS A 200 -17.62 6.33 -12.40
C CYS A 200 -17.26 4.84 -12.47
N CYS A 201 -16.52 4.35 -11.46
CA CYS A 201 -16.15 2.96 -11.35
C CYS A 201 -17.19 2.23 -10.51
N LYS A 202 -17.89 1.24 -11.08
CA LYS A 202 -18.64 0.25 -10.33
C LYS A 202 -17.66 -0.85 -9.92
N MET A 203 -17.46 -1.03 -8.62
CA MET A 203 -16.46 -1.98 -8.10
C MET A 203 -16.98 -3.41 -8.23
N ILE A 204 -16.12 -4.31 -8.72
CA ILE A 204 -16.39 -5.76 -8.82
C ILE A 204 -15.59 -6.53 -7.77
N LYS A 205 -14.40 -6.01 -7.43
CA LYS A 205 -13.50 -6.61 -6.45
C LYS A 205 -13.09 -5.61 -5.39
N ALA A 206 -12.69 -6.14 -4.24
CA ALA A 206 -12.19 -5.32 -3.16
C ALA A 206 -10.96 -4.51 -3.59
N LEU A 207 -10.82 -3.32 -3.03
CA LEU A 207 -9.71 -2.40 -3.27
C LEU A 207 -9.08 -2.02 -1.93
N TYR A 208 -7.82 -1.56 -1.99
CA TYR A 208 -7.17 -0.96 -0.84
C TYR A 208 -7.90 0.32 -0.42
N GLY A 209 -8.14 0.50 0.89
CA GLY A 209 -8.81 1.68 1.43
C GLY A 209 -8.65 1.79 2.94
#